data_d2c8e23b1083bb2c4f6fc99a6befcd6e
#
_entry.id   d2c8e23b1083bb2c4f6fc99a6befcd6e
#
_cell.length_a   1.000
_cell.length_b   1.000
_cell.length_c   1.000
_cell.angle_alpha   90.00
_cell.angle_beta   90.00
_cell.angle_gamma   90.00
#
_symmetry.space_group_name_H-M   'P 1'
#
loop_
_entity.id
_entity.type
_entity.pdbx_description
1 polymer ?
#
loop_
_entity_poly.entity_id
_entity_poly.type
_entity_poly.pdbx_seq_one_letter_code
_entity_poly.pdbx_strand_id
1 'polypeptide(L)'
;MAEAPRAVVEGLTVAFADRRALDDVSLELPRGVVVGLIGPNGAGKTTLLRALLGTVRPSAGSVRVDGTTGFVPQIGPGGWDLPLSAADVALQGSYRRTGWLRRPPPGEHDRARAALAAVGMGEHARRQIGQLSGGQRQRIMLARALVQEADLLLLDEPVSGADAPTEAAFSNILARLRDEGRTVVVSSHDLAWASARCDLVCLLAGRVIAFGPPADALDAACLARAYGGQVVDVGGVLVLAPEGHHAH
;
A
#
# COMPACT_ATOMS: atom_id res chain seq x y z
N MET A 1 25.26 14.95 3.40
CA MET A 1 23.99 15.43 3.98
C MET A 1 22.96 14.37 3.69
N ALA A 2 22.24 13.86 4.70
CA ALA A 2 21.14 12.94 4.45
C ALA A 2 20.05 13.65 3.64
N GLU A 3 19.53 13.00 2.61
CA GLU A 3 18.42 13.52 1.81
C GLU A 3 17.16 13.65 2.68
N ALA A 4 16.39 14.73 2.50
CA ALA A 4 15.16 14.94 3.25
C ALA A 4 14.17 13.77 3.02
N PRO A 5 13.45 13.30 4.06
CA PRO A 5 12.53 12.17 3.94
C PRO A 5 11.41 12.46 2.95
N ARG A 6 10.85 11.40 2.35
CA ARG A 6 9.70 11.48 1.44
C ARG A 6 8.43 11.91 2.16
N ALA A 7 8.24 11.45 3.39
CA ALA A 7 7.14 11.90 4.23
C ALA A 7 7.55 11.93 5.69
N VAL A 8 6.96 12.87 6.44
CA VAL A 8 7.13 13.02 7.89
C VAL A 8 5.75 13.06 8.52
N VAL A 9 5.54 12.21 9.50
CA VAL A 9 4.34 12.12 10.33
C VAL A 9 4.75 12.44 11.76
N GLU A 10 4.11 13.43 12.40
CA GLU A 10 4.45 13.91 13.74
C GLU A 10 3.20 13.93 14.62
N GLY A 11 3.17 13.08 15.66
CA GLY A 11 2.12 13.06 16.66
C GLY A 11 0.72 12.81 16.09
N LEU A 12 0.61 12.10 14.96
CA LEU A 12 -0.63 11.94 14.22
C LEU A 12 -1.65 11.18 15.05
N THR A 13 -2.77 11.84 15.34
CA THR A 13 -3.96 11.23 15.95
C THR A 13 -5.14 11.38 14.99
N VAL A 14 -5.84 10.26 14.74
CA VAL A 14 -7.06 10.23 13.92
C VAL A 14 -8.15 9.50 14.70
N ALA A 15 -9.29 10.17 14.90
CA ALA A 15 -10.46 9.60 15.54
C ALA A 15 -11.68 9.65 14.60
N PHE A 16 -12.51 8.60 14.67
CA PHE A 16 -13.82 8.52 14.01
C PHE A 16 -14.86 8.29 15.09
N ALA A 17 -15.73 9.26 15.27
CA ALA A 17 -16.67 9.29 16.41
C ALA A 17 -15.92 9.01 17.74
N ASP A 18 -16.26 7.95 18.46
CA ASP A 18 -15.67 7.62 19.77
C ASP A 18 -14.45 6.70 19.69
N ARG A 19 -14.00 6.31 18.47
CA ARG A 19 -12.87 5.39 18.29
C ARG A 19 -11.65 6.12 17.73
N ARG A 20 -10.54 6.06 18.46
CA ARG A 20 -9.23 6.44 17.90
C ARG A 20 -8.72 5.32 17.01
N ALA A 21 -8.52 5.62 15.72
CA ALA A 21 -7.92 4.71 14.76
C ALA A 21 -6.39 4.80 14.76
N LEU A 22 -5.84 6.02 15.01
CA LEU A 22 -4.43 6.29 15.22
C LEU A 22 -4.27 7.18 16.44
N ASP A 23 -3.25 6.91 17.25
CA ASP A 23 -3.00 7.62 18.49
C ASP A 23 -1.48 7.89 18.62
N ASP A 24 -1.09 9.16 18.48
CA ASP A 24 0.28 9.65 18.60
C ASP A 24 1.30 8.91 17.69
N VAL A 25 0.97 8.79 16.40
CA VAL A 25 1.83 8.13 15.41
C VAL A 25 2.87 9.11 14.90
N SER A 26 4.16 8.75 15.04
CA SER A 26 5.29 9.51 14.50
C SER A 26 6.22 8.57 13.73
N LEU A 27 6.55 8.93 12.48
CA LEU A 27 7.49 8.21 11.63
C LEU A 27 8.00 9.09 10.48
N GLU A 28 9.18 8.76 9.99
CA GLU A 28 9.77 9.36 8.79
C GLU A 28 9.95 8.30 7.71
N LEU A 29 9.41 8.53 6.52
CA LEU A 29 9.56 7.64 5.37
C LEU A 29 10.73 8.11 4.51
N PRO A 30 11.82 7.35 4.41
CA PRO A 30 12.94 7.69 3.52
C PRO A 30 12.51 7.68 2.04
N ARG A 31 13.38 8.22 1.18
CA ARG A 31 13.21 8.13 -0.27
C ARG A 31 13.75 6.81 -0.79
N GLY A 32 13.17 6.33 -1.91
CA GLY A 32 13.67 5.17 -2.63
C GLY A 32 13.68 3.89 -1.83
N VAL A 33 12.63 3.65 -1.02
CA VAL A 33 12.48 2.44 -0.21
C VAL A 33 11.09 1.83 -0.36
N VAL A 34 11.00 0.53 -0.15
CA VAL A 34 9.75 -0.21 0.04
C VAL A 34 9.49 -0.39 1.53
N VAL A 35 8.41 0.18 2.03
CA VAL A 35 8.00 0.09 3.44
C VAL A 35 6.79 -0.83 3.58
N GLY A 36 6.91 -1.90 4.34
CA GLY A 36 5.80 -2.75 4.75
C GLY A 36 5.05 -2.12 5.93
N LEU A 37 3.76 -1.83 5.75
CA LEU A 37 2.89 -1.37 6.84
C LEU A 37 2.12 -2.58 7.38
N ILE A 38 2.59 -3.12 8.50
CA ILE A 38 2.16 -4.39 9.07
C ILE A 38 1.39 -4.14 10.37
N GLY A 39 0.44 -5.01 10.67
CA GLY A 39 -0.33 -4.97 11.92
C GLY A 39 -1.65 -5.71 11.80
N PRO A 40 -2.32 -5.99 12.95
CA PRO A 40 -3.59 -6.69 12.99
C PRO A 40 -4.71 -5.95 12.25
N ASN A 41 -5.85 -6.63 12.07
CA ASN A 41 -7.04 -5.99 11.54
C ASN A 41 -7.51 -4.89 12.49
N GLY A 42 -7.85 -3.73 11.95
CA GLY A 42 -8.21 -2.57 12.75
C GLY A 42 -7.04 -1.80 13.38
N ALA A 43 -5.78 -2.15 13.07
CA ALA A 43 -4.57 -1.46 13.54
C ALA A 43 -4.43 0.00 13.05
N GLY A 44 -5.27 0.44 12.10
CA GLY A 44 -5.19 1.80 11.55
C GLY A 44 -4.39 1.90 10.24
N LYS A 45 -3.98 0.79 9.61
CA LYS A 45 -3.17 0.77 8.36
C LYS A 45 -3.79 1.63 7.26
N THR A 46 -5.02 1.34 6.86
CA THR A 46 -5.75 2.13 5.84
C THR A 46 -5.93 3.59 6.26
N THR A 47 -6.09 3.86 7.56
CA THR A 47 -6.21 5.23 8.08
C THR A 47 -4.90 6.00 7.91
N LEU A 48 -3.75 5.37 8.21
CA LEU A 48 -2.43 5.97 8.00
C LEU A 48 -2.17 6.23 6.51
N LEU A 49 -2.48 5.26 5.63
CA LEU A 49 -2.37 5.47 4.18
C LEU A 49 -3.24 6.65 3.71
N ARG A 50 -4.48 6.76 4.20
CA ARG A 50 -5.38 7.87 3.87
C ARG A 50 -4.92 9.21 4.45
N ALA A 51 -4.27 9.22 5.61
CA ALA A 51 -3.67 10.42 6.18
C ALA A 51 -2.47 10.90 5.34
N LEU A 52 -1.58 9.97 4.92
CA LEU A 52 -0.49 10.26 3.98
C LEU A 52 -1.01 10.75 2.61
N LEU A 53 -2.14 10.24 2.15
CA LEU A 53 -2.82 10.70 0.93
C LEU A 53 -3.48 12.09 1.10
N GLY A 54 -3.69 12.55 2.34
CA GLY A 54 -4.37 13.81 2.65
C GLY A 54 -5.91 13.74 2.55
N THR A 55 -6.50 12.53 2.53
CA THR A 55 -7.95 12.32 2.43
C THR A 55 -8.64 12.16 3.80
N VAL A 56 -7.87 12.00 4.86
CA VAL A 56 -8.34 12.00 6.25
C VAL A 56 -7.71 13.17 6.99
N ARG A 57 -8.54 13.95 7.69
CA ARG A 57 -8.07 15.09 8.49
C ARG A 57 -7.61 14.59 9.87
N PRO A 58 -6.38 14.89 10.28
CA PRO A 58 -5.91 14.62 11.64
C PRO A 58 -6.74 15.32 12.70
N SER A 59 -6.98 14.66 13.84
CA SER A 59 -7.51 15.28 15.06
C SER A 59 -6.41 16.02 15.81
N ALA A 60 -5.16 15.53 15.74
CA ALA A 60 -3.94 16.17 16.24
C ALA A 60 -2.72 15.71 15.43
N GLY A 61 -1.63 16.44 15.56
CA GLY A 61 -0.39 16.17 14.84
C GLY A 61 -0.38 16.66 13.39
N SER A 62 0.63 16.26 12.64
CA SER A 62 0.82 16.71 11.25
C SER A 62 1.32 15.59 10.34
N VAL A 63 1.03 15.73 9.04
CA VAL A 63 1.57 14.90 7.96
C VAL A 63 2.09 15.81 6.87
N ARG A 64 3.35 15.63 6.50
CA ARG A 64 3.98 16.33 5.38
C ARG A 64 4.49 15.29 4.39
N VAL A 65 4.15 15.46 3.11
CA VAL A 65 4.63 14.62 2.01
C VAL A 65 5.33 15.53 1.02
N ASP A 66 6.56 15.18 0.68
CA ASP A 66 7.31 15.85 -0.37
C ASP A 66 7.13 15.11 -1.70
N GLY A 67 6.58 15.83 -2.67
CA GLY A 67 6.25 15.31 -3.98
C GLY A 67 4.80 14.86 -4.15
N THR A 68 4.59 13.99 -5.11
CA THR A 68 3.25 13.53 -5.53
C THR A 68 2.90 12.19 -4.89
N THR A 69 1.63 12.02 -4.52
CA THR A 69 1.13 10.77 -3.90
C THR A 69 0.20 10.03 -4.85
N GLY A 70 0.40 8.72 -4.99
CA GLY A 70 -0.49 7.77 -5.67
C GLY A 70 -1.10 6.79 -4.68
N PHE A 71 -2.33 6.32 -4.96
CA PHE A 71 -3.01 5.38 -4.08
C PHE A 71 -3.70 4.27 -4.85
N VAL A 72 -3.49 3.03 -4.41
CA VAL A 72 -4.23 1.84 -4.83
C VAL A 72 -5.01 1.34 -3.62
N PRO A 73 -6.33 1.51 -3.61
CA PRO A 73 -7.17 1.00 -2.53
C PRO A 73 -7.30 -0.52 -2.59
N GLN A 74 -7.62 -1.12 -1.46
CA GLN A 74 -8.10 -2.50 -1.41
C GLN A 74 -9.38 -2.62 -2.26
N ILE A 75 -9.42 -3.64 -3.12
CA ILE A 75 -10.56 -3.87 -4.01
C ILE A 75 -11.65 -4.64 -3.27
N GLY A 76 -12.77 -3.95 -3.03
CA GLY A 76 -13.99 -4.56 -2.52
C GLY A 76 -14.87 -5.17 -3.64
N PRO A 77 -15.83 -6.04 -3.26
CA PRO A 77 -16.84 -6.54 -4.18
C PRO A 77 -17.83 -5.41 -4.51
N GLY A 78 -17.86 -4.94 -5.75
CA GLY A 78 -18.86 -3.97 -6.21
C GLY A 78 -18.27 -2.70 -6.85
N GLY A 79 -19.15 -1.94 -7.54
CA GLY A 79 -18.77 -0.66 -8.16
C GLY A 79 -18.00 -0.78 -9.48
N TRP A 80 -17.95 -1.97 -10.09
CA TRP A 80 -17.18 -2.23 -11.32
C TRP A 80 -18.04 -2.29 -12.58
N ASP A 81 -19.33 -2.00 -12.50
CA ASP A 81 -20.26 -2.00 -13.64
C ASP A 81 -20.14 -0.76 -14.52
N LEU A 82 -18.94 -0.20 -14.58
CA LEU A 82 -18.63 0.95 -15.42
C LEU A 82 -18.27 0.47 -16.84
N PRO A 83 -18.76 1.13 -17.90
CA PRO A 83 -18.44 0.80 -19.28
C PRO A 83 -17.04 1.31 -19.68
N LEU A 84 -16.05 1.06 -18.82
CA LEU A 84 -14.65 1.44 -19.01
C LEU A 84 -13.81 0.22 -19.32
N SER A 85 -12.93 0.35 -20.32
CA SER A 85 -11.91 -0.67 -20.58
C SER A 85 -10.78 -0.59 -19.56
N ALA A 86 -9.99 -1.68 -19.45
CA ALA A 86 -8.77 -1.69 -18.66
C ALA A 86 -7.80 -0.55 -19.04
N ALA A 87 -7.72 -0.24 -20.34
CA ALA A 87 -6.91 0.87 -20.83
C ALA A 87 -7.43 2.24 -20.38
N ASP A 88 -8.75 2.44 -20.37
CA ASP A 88 -9.35 3.68 -19.89
C ASP A 88 -9.06 3.88 -18.40
N VAL A 89 -9.16 2.81 -17.60
CA VAL A 89 -8.85 2.88 -16.17
C VAL A 89 -7.37 3.18 -15.93
N ALA A 90 -6.47 2.52 -16.64
CA ALA A 90 -5.03 2.79 -16.53
C ALA A 90 -4.70 4.25 -16.93
N LEU A 91 -5.32 4.74 -18.00
CA LEU A 91 -5.14 6.10 -18.51
C LEU A 91 -5.58 7.18 -17.52
N GLN A 92 -6.55 6.90 -16.63
CA GLN A 92 -6.94 7.84 -15.56
C GLN A 92 -5.76 8.24 -14.66
N GLY A 93 -4.71 7.44 -14.57
CA GLY A 93 -3.47 7.81 -13.88
C GLY A 93 -2.81 9.08 -14.42
N SER A 94 -3.06 9.42 -15.67
CA SER A 94 -2.53 10.64 -16.30
C SER A 94 -3.28 11.92 -15.95
N TYR A 95 -4.50 11.84 -15.39
CA TYR A 95 -5.39 12.99 -15.21
C TYR A 95 -4.81 14.11 -14.36
N ARG A 96 -3.91 13.81 -13.44
CA ARG A 96 -3.21 14.83 -12.66
C ARG A 96 -2.32 15.72 -13.56
N ARG A 97 -1.67 15.13 -14.59
CA ARG A 97 -0.79 15.87 -15.53
C ARG A 97 -1.57 16.53 -16.64
N THR A 98 -2.62 15.87 -17.15
CA THR A 98 -3.34 16.29 -18.34
C THR A 98 -4.60 17.10 -18.02
N GLY A 99 -5.11 16.99 -16.80
CA GLY A 99 -6.44 17.49 -16.43
C GLY A 99 -7.56 16.56 -16.90
N TRP A 100 -8.61 16.44 -16.12
CA TRP A 100 -9.73 15.51 -16.38
C TRP A 100 -10.67 15.96 -17.50
N LEU A 101 -10.64 17.25 -17.86
CA LEU A 101 -11.45 17.83 -18.96
C LEU A 101 -10.72 17.83 -20.30
N ARG A 102 -9.44 17.48 -20.34
CA ARG A 102 -8.64 17.49 -21.57
C ARG A 102 -8.46 16.07 -22.10
N ARG A 103 -8.46 15.93 -23.42
CA ARG A 103 -8.06 14.64 -24.01
C ARG A 103 -6.60 14.37 -23.73
N PRO A 104 -6.25 13.21 -23.16
CA PRO A 104 -4.86 12.83 -22.94
C PRO A 104 -4.09 12.81 -24.27
N PRO A 105 -2.88 13.37 -24.33
CA PRO A 105 -2.06 13.30 -25.53
C PRO A 105 -1.65 11.85 -25.85
N PRO A 106 -1.26 11.53 -27.09
CA PRO A 106 -0.92 10.17 -27.52
C PRO A 106 0.10 9.46 -26.62
N GLY A 107 1.10 10.17 -26.11
CA GLY A 107 2.10 9.61 -25.20
C GLY A 107 1.54 9.06 -23.88
N GLU A 108 0.40 9.57 -23.38
CA GLU A 108 -0.24 9.01 -22.17
C GLU A 108 -0.92 7.67 -22.47
N HIS A 109 -1.42 7.45 -23.69
CA HIS A 109 -1.93 6.15 -24.12
C HIS A 109 -0.81 5.11 -24.21
N ASP A 110 0.40 5.51 -24.65
CA ASP A 110 1.56 4.64 -24.70
C ASP A 110 2.01 4.27 -23.28
N ARG A 111 2.05 5.23 -22.36
CA ARG A 111 2.32 4.98 -20.93
C ARG A 111 1.30 4.02 -20.32
N ALA A 112 0.01 4.21 -20.56
CA ALA A 112 -1.03 3.32 -20.07
C ALA A 112 -0.86 1.88 -20.61
N ARG A 113 -0.52 1.72 -21.89
CA ARG A 113 -0.22 0.42 -22.49
C ARG A 113 1.01 -0.23 -21.87
N ALA A 114 2.09 0.53 -21.70
CA ALA A 114 3.32 0.04 -21.05
C ALA A 114 3.06 -0.38 -19.60
N ALA A 115 2.29 0.40 -18.85
CA ALA A 115 1.90 0.06 -17.47
C ALA A 115 1.06 -1.22 -17.41
N LEU A 116 0.09 -1.39 -18.32
CA LEU A 116 -0.70 -2.62 -18.41
C LEU A 116 0.16 -3.83 -18.77
N ALA A 117 1.11 -3.68 -19.67
CA ALA A 117 2.06 -4.74 -20.00
C ALA A 117 2.93 -5.11 -18.80
N ALA A 118 3.41 -4.11 -18.04
CA ALA A 118 4.22 -4.31 -16.85
C ALA A 118 3.51 -5.12 -15.74
N VAL A 119 2.19 -5.02 -15.65
CA VAL A 119 1.37 -5.80 -14.70
C VAL A 119 0.77 -7.08 -15.32
N GLY A 120 1.21 -7.47 -16.52
CA GLY A 120 0.72 -8.67 -17.23
C GLY A 120 -0.73 -8.56 -17.73
N MET A 121 -1.21 -7.33 -17.99
CA MET A 121 -2.59 -7.07 -18.43
C MET A 121 -2.68 -6.51 -19.85
N GLY A 122 -1.59 -6.54 -20.63
CA GLY A 122 -1.54 -5.97 -21.99
C GLY A 122 -2.61 -6.54 -22.92
N GLU A 123 -2.82 -7.86 -22.94
CA GLU A 123 -3.82 -8.52 -23.78
C GLU A 123 -5.27 -8.20 -23.36
N HIS A 124 -5.46 -7.78 -22.10
CA HIS A 124 -6.76 -7.42 -21.56
C HIS A 124 -7.10 -5.94 -21.67
N ALA A 125 -6.23 -5.12 -22.31
CA ALA A 125 -6.36 -3.67 -22.38
C ALA A 125 -7.75 -3.19 -22.88
N ARG A 126 -8.35 -3.93 -23.81
CA ARG A 126 -9.68 -3.58 -24.38
C ARG A 126 -10.86 -4.20 -23.64
N ARG A 127 -10.65 -5.10 -22.66
CA ARG A 127 -11.75 -5.69 -21.90
C ARG A 127 -12.35 -4.68 -20.94
N GLN A 128 -13.65 -4.74 -20.74
CA GLN A 128 -14.33 -3.93 -19.73
C GLN A 128 -13.92 -4.38 -18.34
N ILE A 129 -13.72 -3.41 -17.45
CA ILE A 129 -13.25 -3.66 -16.07
C ILE A 129 -14.19 -4.58 -15.30
N GLY A 130 -15.49 -4.52 -15.54
CA GLY A 130 -16.51 -5.36 -14.94
C GLY A 130 -16.40 -6.85 -15.31
N GLN A 131 -15.80 -7.20 -16.44
CA GLN A 131 -15.61 -8.55 -16.95
C GLN A 131 -14.35 -9.25 -16.40
N LEU A 132 -13.56 -8.53 -15.60
CA LEU A 132 -12.27 -8.99 -15.08
C LEU A 132 -12.42 -9.59 -13.67
N SER A 133 -11.57 -10.56 -13.34
CA SER A 133 -11.49 -11.10 -11.99
C SER A 133 -10.99 -10.06 -10.99
N GLY A 134 -11.18 -10.27 -9.68
CA GLY A 134 -10.70 -9.39 -8.63
C GLY A 134 -9.19 -9.13 -8.73
N GLY A 135 -8.37 -10.18 -8.91
CA GLY A 135 -6.92 -10.05 -9.08
C GLY A 135 -6.53 -9.33 -10.38
N GLN A 136 -7.30 -9.50 -11.48
CA GLN A 136 -7.08 -8.75 -12.70
C GLN A 136 -7.38 -7.26 -12.52
N ARG A 137 -8.48 -6.92 -11.82
CA ARG A 137 -8.82 -5.52 -11.48
C ARG A 137 -7.75 -4.89 -10.60
N GLN A 138 -7.21 -5.63 -9.63
CA GLN A 138 -6.12 -5.17 -8.76
C GLN A 138 -4.88 -4.78 -9.59
N ARG A 139 -4.49 -5.63 -10.53
CA ARG A 139 -3.38 -5.34 -11.44
C ARG A 139 -3.63 -4.10 -12.31
N ILE A 140 -4.86 -3.88 -12.75
CA ILE A 140 -5.20 -2.67 -13.52
C ILE A 140 -5.15 -1.41 -12.64
N MET A 141 -5.58 -1.50 -11.38
CA MET A 141 -5.45 -0.38 -10.44
C MET A 141 -3.97 -0.07 -10.15
N LEU A 142 -3.12 -1.10 -10.09
CA LEU A 142 -1.67 -0.91 -10.03
C LEU A 142 -1.13 -0.24 -11.30
N ALA A 143 -1.56 -0.69 -12.50
CA ALA A 143 -1.18 -0.04 -13.76
C ALA A 143 -1.57 1.45 -13.76
N ARG A 144 -2.78 1.81 -13.30
CA ARG A 144 -3.21 3.19 -13.14
C ARG A 144 -2.26 3.98 -12.24
N ALA A 145 -1.85 3.40 -11.12
CA ALA A 145 -0.91 4.03 -10.19
C ALA A 145 0.49 4.20 -10.78
N LEU A 146 0.94 3.23 -11.60
CA LEU A 146 2.21 3.35 -12.35
C LEU A 146 2.16 4.51 -13.35
N VAL A 147 1.05 4.68 -14.08
CA VAL A 147 0.84 5.81 -15.02
C VAL A 147 0.86 7.14 -14.28
N GLN A 148 0.47 7.18 -13.02
CA GLN A 148 0.48 8.41 -12.23
C GLN A 148 1.89 8.93 -11.97
N GLU A 149 2.92 8.06 -12.00
CA GLU A 149 4.35 8.41 -11.76
C GLU A 149 4.54 9.15 -10.43
N ALA A 150 3.81 8.72 -9.39
CA ALA A 150 3.87 9.33 -8.09
C ALA A 150 5.22 9.08 -7.39
N ASP A 151 5.68 10.07 -6.62
CA ASP A 151 6.90 9.98 -5.79
C ASP A 151 6.71 9.09 -4.57
N LEU A 152 5.51 9.11 -3.98
CA LEU A 152 5.05 8.25 -2.90
C LEU A 152 3.87 7.40 -3.39
N LEU A 153 4.04 6.09 -3.45
CA LEU A 153 2.98 5.16 -3.82
C LEU A 153 2.46 4.42 -2.58
N LEU A 154 1.16 4.54 -2.33
CA LEU A 154 0.47 3.92 -1.20
C LEU A 154 -0.40 2.78 -1.72
N LEU A 155 -0.18 1.56 -1.23
CA LEU A 155 -0.85 0.34 -1.68
C LEU A 155 -1.53 -0.34 -0.50
N ASP A 156 -2.86 -0.48 -0.57
CA ASP A 156 -3.65 -1.09 0.51
C ASP A 156 -4.00 -2.53 0.12
N GLU A 157 -3.31 -3.50 0.74
CA GLU A 157 -3.41 -4.95 0.52
C GLU A 157 -3.40 -5.37 -0.96
N PRO A 158 -2.38 -4.96 -1.74
CA PRO A 158 -2.39 -5.09 -3.20
C PRO A 158 -2.28 -6.51 -3.73
N VAL A 159 -1.83 -7.48 -2.92
CA VAL A 159 -1.63 -8.89 -3.31
C VAL A 159 -2.33 -9.88 -2.37
N SER A 160 -3.27 -9.42 -1.58
CA SER A 160 -4.03 -10.32 -0.69
C SER A 160 -4.75 -11.42 -1.51
N GLY A 161 -4.41 -12.69 -1.23
CA GLY A 161 -4.95 -13.84 -1.95
C GLY A 161 -4.43 -14.02 -3.39
N ALA A 162 -3.33 -13.38 -3.76
CA ALA A 162 -2.70 -13.58 -5.06
C ALA A 162 -1.94 -14.91 -5.12
N ASP A 163 -1.82 -15.46 -6.33
CA ASP A 163 -0.96 -16.61 -6.58
C ASP A 163 0.54 -16.21 -6.61
N ALA A 164 1.43 -17.20 -6.41
CA ALA A 164 2.88 -16.96 -6.36
C ALA A 164 3.45 -16.25 -7.62
N PRO A 165 3.03 -16.55 -8.85
CA PRO A 165 3.47 -15.80 -10.04
C PRO A 165 3.06 -14.32 -10.00
N THR A 166 1.84 -14.03 -9.55
CA THR A 166 1.35 -12.63 -9.41
C THR A 166 2.12 -11.88 -8.34
N GLU A 167 2.41 -12.52 -7.22
CA GLU A 167 3.20 -11.94 -6.13
C GLU A 167 4.65 -11.66 -6.58
N ALA A 168 5.28 -12.58 -7.32
CA ALA A 168 6.61 -12.38 -7.86
C ALA A 168 6.65 -11.20 -8.85
N ALA A 169 5.68 -11.11 -9.76
CA ALA A 169 5.58 -9.99 -10.69
C ALA A 169 5.38 -8.65 -9.96
N PHE A 170 4.55 -8.62 -8.91
CA PHE A 170 4.35 -7.45 -8.08
C PHE A 170 5.64 -7.03 -7.36
N SER A 171 6.37 -7.98 -6.78
CA SER A 171 7.65 -7.72 -6.11
C SER A 171 8.68 -7.12 -7.04
N ASN A 172 8.75 -7.57 -8.30
CA ASN A 172 9.62 -6.99 -9.32
C ASN A 172 9.24 -5.54 -9.65
N ILE A 173 7.95 -5.23 -9.67
CA ILE A 173 7.47 -3.85 -9.87
C ILE A 173 7.92 -2.96 -8.70
N LEU A 174 7.78 -3.43 -7.45
CA LEU A 174 8.22 -2.67 -6.28
C LEU A 174 9.72 -2.39 -6.31
N ALA A 175 10.54 -3.40 -6.63
CA ALA A 175 11.99 -3.25 -6.75
C ALA A 175 12.35 -2.20 -7.80
N ARG A 176 11.70 -2.24 -8.98
CA ARG A 176 11.91 -1.24 -10.03
C ARG A 176 11.54 0.17 -9.58
N LEU A 177 10.40 0.35 -8.91
CA LEU A 177 9.97 1.66 -8.40
C LEU A 177 10.97 2.22 -7.38
N ARG A 178 11.46 1.37 -6.48
CA ARG A 178 12.51 1.72 -5.53
C ARG A 178 13.78 2.17 -6.24
N ASP A 179 14.24 1.41 -7.24
CA ASP A 179 15.45 1.70 -8.00
C ASP A 179 15.30 3.00 -8.83
N GLU A 180 14.07 3.39 -9.18
CA GLU A 180 13.70 4.69 -9.76
C GLU A 180 13.67 5.84 -8.71
N GLY A 181 14.01 5.58 -7.43
CA GLY A 181 14.00 6.56 -6.33
C GLY A 181 12.62 6.88 -5.76
N ARG A 182 11.60 6.06 -6.09
CA ARG A 182 10.24 6.21 -5.54
C ARG A 182 10.12 5.50 -4.20
N THR A 183 9.34 6.07 -3.31
CA THR A 183 9.00 5.44 -2.05
C THR A 183 7.65 4.73 -2.18
N VAL A 184 7.59 3.48 -1.73
CA VAL A 184 6.36 2.69 -1.77
C VAL A 184 6.00 2.23 -0.37
N VAL A 185 4.75 2.46 0.05
CA VAL A 185 4.20 1.92 1.30
C VAL A 185 3.16 0.86 0.95
N VAL A 186 3.37 -0.36 1.42
CA VAL A 186 2.48 -1.50 1.15
C VAL A 186 1.87 -1.98 2.45
N SER A 187 0.56 -1.86 2.63
CA SER A 187 -0.10 -2.54 3.73
C SER A 187 -0.23 -4.04 3.45
N SER A 188 0.08 -4.86 4.45
CA SER A 188 -0.06 -6.30 4.38
C SER A 188 -0.31 -6.87 5.78
N HIS A 189 -0.85 -8.07 5.83
CA HIS A 189 -0.90 -8.90 7.03
C HIS A 189 0.09 -10.09 6.95
N ASP A 190 0.80 -10.22 5.83
CA ASP A 190 1.78 -11.28 5.59
C ASP A 190 3.17 -10.85 6.07
N LEU A 191 3.60 -11.41 7.21
CA LEU A 191 4.89 -11.14 7.83
C LEU A 191 6.05 -11.69 7.00
N ALA A 192 5.87 -12.87 6.38
CA ALA A 192 6.90 -13.51 5.59
C ALA A 192 7.18 -12.70 4.31
N TRP A 193 6.12 -12.27 3.64
CA TRP A 193 6.23 -11.39 2.48
C TRP A 193 6.94 -10.08 2.83
N ALA A 194 6.53 -9.44 3.93
CA ALA A 194 7.12 -8.16 4.35
C ALA A 194 8.59 -8.32 4.70
N SER A 195 8.95 -9.39 5.43
CA SER A 195 10.34 -9.70 5.78
C SER A 195 11.25 -9.92 4.56
N ALA A 196 10.70 -10.55 3.51
CA ALA A 196 11.49 -10.90 2.32
C ALA A 196 11.57 -9.78 1.27
N ARG A 197 10.64 -8.80 1.29
CA ARG A 197 10.44 -7.87 0.16
C ARG A 197 10.51 -6.39 0.53
N CYS A 198 10.42 -6.04 1.81
CA CYS A 198 10.48 -4.66 2.25
C CYS A 198 11.87 -4.28 2.76
N ASP A 199 12.30 -3.06 2.47
CA ASP A 199 13.54 -2.50 3.01
C ASP A 199 13.34 -2.09 4.47
N LEU A 200 12.14 -1.59 4.80
CA LEU A 200 11.73 -1.20 6.14
C LEU A 200 10.33 -1.75 6.45
N VAL A 201 10.04 -1.94 7.72
CA VAL A 201 8.71 -2.32 8.22
C VAL A 201 8.26 -1.32 9.28
N CYS A 202 7.02 -0.85 9.14
CA CYS A 202 6.26 -0.14 10.16
C CYS A 202 5.25 -1.11 10.78
N LEU A 203 5.50 -1.56 12.00
CA LEU A 203 4.56 -2.38 12.75
C LEU A 203 3.60 -1.46 13.52
N LEU A 204 2.31 -1.52 13.15
CA LEU A 204 1.26 -0.61 13.62
C LEU A 204 0.19 -1.37 14.40
N ALA A 205 -0.19 -0.83 15.56
CA ALA A 205 -1.34 -1.28 16.36
C ALA A 205 -2.02 -0.06 17.04
N GLY A 206 -2.63 0.82 16.21
CA GLY A 206 -3.13 2.12 16.64
C GLY A 206 -2.00 3.13 16.90
N ARG A 207 -0.82 2.65 17.29
CA ARG A 207 0.45 3.37 17.46
C ARG A 207 1.55 2.66 16.70
N VAL A 208 2.66 3.33 16.42
CA VAL A 208 3.86 2.67 15.89
C VAL A 208 4.47 1.85 17.03
N ILE A 209 4.50 0.53 16.84
CA ILE A 209 5.13 -0.40 17.77
C ILE A 209 6.63 -0.51 17.49
N ALA A 210 6.99 -0.57 16.21
CA ALA A 210 8.37 -0.58 15.72
C ALA A 210 8.42 -0.01 14.30
N PHE A 211 9.54 0.61 13.95
CA PHE A 211 9.85 1.07 12.59
C PHE A 211 11.34 0.88 12.32
N GLY A 212 11.69 0.10 11.33
CA GLY A 212 13.09 -0.20 11.00
C GLY A 212 13.22 -1.36 10.01
N PRO A 213 14.43 -1.91 9.86
CA PRO A 213 14.66 -3.13 9.08
C PRO A 213 13.72 -4.26 9.53
N PRO A 214 13.30 -5.16 8.61
CA PRO A 214 12.35 -6.23 8.95
C PRO A 214 12.80 -7.09 10.15
N ALA A 215 14.09 -7.40 10.27
CA ALA A 215 14.61 -8.23 11.36
C ALA A 215 14.39 -7.58 12.75
N ASP A 216 14.46 -6.25 12.83
CA ASP A 216 14.29 -5.50 14.07
C ASP A 216 12.81 -5.22 14.37
N ALA A 217 12.04 -4.83 13.32
CA ALA A 217 10.65 -4.44 13.48
C ALA A 217 9.68 -5.63 13.66
N LEU A 218 10.07 -6.83 13.18
CA LEU A 218 9.28 -8.06 13.27
C LEU A 218 9.84 -9.04 14.29
N ASP A 219 10.58 -8.58 15.29
CA ASP A 219 11.03 -9.44 16.37
C ASP A 219 9.86 -9.96 17.23
N ALA A 220 10.08 -11.02 18.00
CA ALA A 220 9.03 -11.66 18.78
C ALA A 220 8.41 -10.71 19.83
N ALA A 221 9.21 -9.81 20.42
CA ALA A 221 8.72 -8.87 21.43
C ALA A 221 7.83 -7.78 20.79
N CYS A 222 8.23 -7.25 19.63
CA CYS A 222 7.43 -6.29 18.86
C CYS A 222 6.12 -6.92 18.38
N LEU A 223 6.16 -8.14 17.84
CA LEU A 223 4.99 -8.88 17.41
C LEU A 223 4.04 -9.19 18.58
N ALA A 224 4.55 -9.64 19.72
CA ALA A 224 3.74 -9.87 20.92
C ALA A 224 3.01 -8.58 21.38
N ARG A 225 3.66 -7.42 21.30
CA ARG A 225 3.06 -6.12 21.63
C ARG A 225 1.97 -5.71 20.63
N ALA A 226 2.17 -6.00 19.32
CA ALA A 226 1.23 -5.61 18.28
C ALA A 226 -0.01 -6.52 18.23
N TYR A 227 0.16 -7.81 18.52
CA TYR A 227 -0.88 -8.84 18.37
C TYR A 227 -1.40 -9.39 19.72
N GLY A 228 -1.07 -8.75 20.85
CA GLY A 228 -1.62 -9.12 22.14
C GLY A 228 -1.03 -10.39 22.77
N GLY A 229 0.23 -10.71 22.49
CA GLY A 229 0.92 -11.86 23.08
C GLY A 229 0.61 -13.22 22.42
N GLN A 230 -0.10 -13.20 21.32
CA GLN A 230 -0.52 -14.43 20.59
C GLN A 230 0.48 -14.88 19.52
N VAL A 231 1.74 -14.50 19.64
CA VAL A 231 2.80 -14.92 18.72
C VAL A 231 3.52 -16.12 19.28
N VAL A 232 3.48 -17.23 18.59
CA VAL A 232 4.20 -18.47 18.95
C VAL A 232 5.34 -18.66 17.96
N ASP A 233 6.56 -18.79 18.47
CA ASP A 233 7.69 -19.25 17.67
C ASP A 233 7.63 -20.77 17.52
N VAL A 234 7.43 -21.22 16.29
CA VAL A 234 7.42 -22.65 15.94
C VAL A 234 8.65 -22.93 15.07
N GLY A 235 9.76 -23.27 15.72
CA GLY A 235 10.98 -23.66 15.02
C GLY A 235 11.67 -22.55 14.23
N GLY A 236 11.63 -21.29 14.73
CA GLY A 236 12.19 -20.11 14.06
C GLY A 236 11.22 -19.44 13.08
N VAL A 237 9.99 -19.94 12.98
CA VAL A 237 8.91 -19.30 12.22
C VAL A 237 7.91 -18.72 13.22
N LEU A 238 7.77 -17.40 13.19
CA LEU A 238 6.80 -16.71 14.04
C LEU A 238 5.39 -16.93 13.48
N VAL A 239 4.56 -17.66 14.21
CA VAL A 239 3.17 -17.97 13.88
C VAL A 239 2.26 -17.17 14.81
N LEU A 240 1.31 -16.44 14.22
CA LEU A 240 0.23 -15.83 14.99
C LEU A 240 -0.69 -16.95 15.50
N ALA A 241 -0.76 -17.13 16.81
CA ALA A 241 -1.71 -18.06 17.40
C ALA A 241 -3.14 -17.52 17.20
N PRO A 242 -4.12 -18.37 16.80
CA PRO A 242 -5.49 -17.94 16.73
C PRO A 242 -5.99 -17.50 18.10
N GLU A 243 -6.78 -16.43 18.16
CA GLU A 243 -7.45 -16.02 19.41
C GLU A 243 -8.24 -17.20 19.97
N GLY A 244 -7.88 -17.65 21.16
CA GLY A 244 -8.65 -18.66 21.87
C GLY A 244 -10.06 -18.11 22.11
N HIS A 245 -11.06 -18.73 21.51
CA HIS A 245 -12.43 -18.49 21.89
C HIS A 245 -12.57 -18.84 23.39
N HIS A 246 -12.58 -17.85 24.23
CA HIS A 246 -13.10 -18.02 25.58
C HIS A 246 -14.59 -18.31 25.44
N ALA A 247 -14.92 -19.62 25.51
CA ALA A 247 -16.29 -20.06 25.73
C ALA A 247 -16.74 -19.51 27.10
N HIS A 248 -17.74 -18.66 27.09
CA HIS A 248 -18.61 -18.37 28.21
C HIS A 248 -20.01 -18.85 27.88
#